data_9a9277b63bc7c876d265dd4cbb24374d
#
_entry.id   9a9277b63bc7c876d265dd4cbb24374d
#
_cell.length_a   1.000
_cell.length_b   1.000
_cell.length_c   1.000
_cell.angle_alpha   90.00
_cell.angle_beta   90.00
_cell.angle_gamma   90.00
#
_symmetry.space_group_name_H-M   'P 1'
#
loop_
_entity.id
_entity.type
_entity.pdbx_description
1 polymer ?
#
loop_
_entity_poly.entity_id
_entity_poly.type
_entity_poly.pdbx_seq_one_letter_code
_entity_poly.pdbx_strand_id
1 'polypeptide(L)'
;KKYFYDNADSEKHVVFGTLEADLTPETLLTVGGTYEWRDMDGYWDRGLVRYKDGTELGASRSTSLAADWSANNYKRTEYFAKVEHAFNDNWKINTSYTKSKFDSTQDIGEVKSSVTPNVTNGTIFSRFIRGYSIEQDLFDTNVSGKFNAFGLQHELLVGADYAEVMRSYSDHSDLTTPSAINVPFDINTGDAGSMPKPPTPGIYYYNPDWNQRKSGAYTTLKAQLADPLHLTLGARYSDYRDNVRTVVPSFNADNRVKESNRGEVTPFGALVLEVTEQWSLYTSYAEIFSPQTAYKSQSGHPLDPIEGETYEFGTKGELLGGALNLSSALYYTKRQNEAVSTGNGFYTASGEVVSKGIDTELSGELAPGWQAIVGYTLNLNKQRTAGDSANDGKPMSTQTPKHLFKFFTTYQLPGELERWKVGLGATIQSDSYKSGFVQHRLPDGSLSSAEAYSFEQSGYAVWNSLVEYKIDQHWTAQVNANNLFDKTYYQTVNSSDGGNWYGAPRNYMLTLRGTY
;
A
#
# COMPACT_ATOMS: atom_id res chain seq x y z
N LYS A 1 6.42 20.49 -5.11
CA LYS A 1 4.96 20.31 -5.16
C LYS A 1 4.35 20.90 -3.90
N LYS A 2 3.36 21.80 -4.03
CA LYS A 2 2.53 22.24 -2.90
C LYS A 2 1.38 21.28 -2.69
N TYR A 3 1.07 20.97 -1.45
CA TYR A 3 -0.12 20.24 -1.07
C TYR A 3 -1.34 21.17 -1.05
N PHE A 4 -2.55 20.60 -0.94
CA PHE A 4 -3.77 21.42 -0.87
C PHE A 4 -4.08 21.91 0.55
N TYR A 5 -3.43 21.37 1.57
CA TYR A 5 -3.47 21.86 2.95
C TYR A 5 -2.29 22.79 3.22
N ASP A 6 -2.50 23.70 4.18
CA ASP A 6 -1.62 24.80 4.44
C ASP A 6 -0.23 24.34 4.93
N ASN A 7 0.79 25.17 4.64
CA ASN A 7 2.17 25.04 5.10
C ASN A 7 2.94 23.80 4.59
N ALA A 8 2.38 23.01 3.67
CA ALA A 8 3.01 21.78 3.24
C ALA A 8 3.43 21.81 1.78
N ASP A 9 4.68 21.46 1.55
CA ASP A 9 5.21 21.23 0.21
C ASP A 9 6.23 20.08 0.17
N SER A 10 6.65 19.69 -1.02
CA SER A 10 7.70 18.69 -1.19
C SER A 10 8.47 18.90 -2.49
N GLU A 11 9.77 18.70 -2.40
CA GLU A 11 10.68 18.61 -3.53
C GLU A 11 11.27 17.20 -3.62
N LYS A 12 11.29 16.64 -4.84
CA LYS A 12 11.79 15.30 -5.10
C LYS A 12 12.68 15.30 -6.32
N HIS A 13 13.87 14.72 -6.18
CA HIS A 13 14.83 14.54 -7.26
C HIS A 13 15.15 13.06 -7.44
N VAL A 14 15.28 12.64 -8.68
CA VAL A 14 15.63 11.26 -9.03
C VAL A 14 16.65 11.29 -10.14
N VAL A 15 17.75 10.56 -9.95
CA VAL A 15 18.73 10.27 -10.99
C VAL A 15 18.77 8.78 -11.19
N PHE A 16 18.62 8.35 -12.43
CA PHE A 16 18.62 6.94 -12.81
C PHE A 16 19.54 6.74 -14.02
N GLY A 17 20.27 5.62 -14.02
CA GLY A 17 21.07 5.20 -15.15
C GLY A 17 21.14 3.69 -15.26
N THR A 18 21.15 3.18 -16.49
CA THR A 18 21.36 1.77 -16.81
C THR A 18 22.28 1.61 -18.00
N LEU A 19 23.06 0.55 -18.00
CA LEU A 19 23.92 0.12 -19.09
C LEU A 19 23.61 -1.34 -19.39
N GLU A 20 23.51 -1.66 -20.67
CA GLU A 20 23.37 -3.01 -21.18
C GLU A 20 24.56 -3.35 -22.07
N ALA A 21 25.06 -4.57 -21.93
CA ALA A 21 26.18 -5.06 -22.70
C ALA A 21 25.96 -6.52 -23.08
N ASP A 22 25.99 -6.80 -24.37
CA ASP A 22 26.08 -8.17 -24.87
C ASP A 22 27.52 -8.67 -24.66
N LEU A 23 27.72 -9.47 -23.61
CA LEU A 23 29.02 -10.11 -23.31
C LEU A 23 29.35 -11.19 -24.35
N THR A 24 28.32 -11.89 -24.80
CA THR A 24 28.33 -12.81 -25.95
C THR A 24 26.96 -12.67 -26.63
N PRO A 25 26.75 -13.26 -27.85
CA PRO A 25 25.43 -13.27 -28.49
C PRO A 25 24.31 -13.87 -27.62
N GLU A 26 24.69 -14.75 -26.65
CA GLU A 26 23.76 -15.45 -25.78
C GLU A 26 23.71 -14.84 -24.36
N THR A 27 24.58 -13.87 -24.05
CA THR A 27 24.74 -13.36 -22.66
C THR A 27 24.58 -11.84 -22.62
N LEU A 28 23.51 -11.37 -22.00
CA LEU A 28 23.26 -9.96 -21.71
C LEU A 28 23.58 -9.64 -20.26
N LEU A 29 24.40 -8.62 -20.04
CA LEU A 29 24.62 -7.99 -18.74
C LEU A 29 23.89 -6.66 -18.70
N THR A 30 23.05 -6.46 -17.69
CA THR A 30 22.42 -5.16 -17.37
C THR A 30 22.92 -4.70 -16.00
N VAL A 31 23.46 -3.49 -15.90
CA VAL A 31 23.82 -2.86 -14.62
C VAL A 31 23.19 -1.49 -14.54
N GLY A 32 22.77 -1.08 -13.36
CA GLY A 32 22.16 0.22 -13.20
C GLY A 32 22.06 0.67 -11.76
N GLY A 33 21.58 1.89 -11.58
CA GLY A 33 21.33 2.42 -10.27
C GLY A 33 20.41 3.62 -10.28
N THR A 34 19.83 3.87 -9.11
CA THR A 34 18.93 5.00 -8.83
C THR A 34 19.41 5.72 -7.59
N TYR A 35 19.45 7.04 -7.64
CA TYR A 35 19.58 7.88 -6.47
C TYR A 35 18.38 8.83 -6.40
N GLU A 36 17.69 8.79 -5.26
CA GLU A 36 16.49 9.59 -5.01
C GLU A 36 16.67 10.32 -3.69
N TRP A 37 16.32 11.62 -3.64
CA TRP A 37 16.14 12.34 -2.39
C TRP A 37 14.86 13.14 -2.44
N ARG A 38 14.25 13.32 -1.28
CA ARG A 38 13.04 14.09 -1.12
C ARG A 38 13.05 14.86 0.18
N ASP A 39 12.69 16.10 0.07
CA ASP A 39 12.48 17.02 1.18
C ASP A 39 10.98 17.37 1.24
N MET A 40 10.40 17.27 2.43
CA MET A 40 9.01 17.62 2.69
C MET A 40 8.95 18.55 3.88
N ASP A 41 8.50 19.78 3.65
CA ASP A 41 8.27 20.80 4.67
C ASP A 41 6.80 20.86 5.04
N GLY A 42 6.49 21.27 6.28
CA GLY A 42 5.13 21.23 6.82
C GLY A 42 4.52 19.81 6.83
N TYR A 43 5.36 18.79 6.96
CA TYR A 43 4.92 17.39 6.90
C TYR A 43 3.96 17.06 8.03
N TRP A 44 2.85 16.46 7.67
CA TRP A 44 1.76 16.12 8.57
C TRP A 44 1.50 14.60 8.55
N ASP A 45 1.66 13.94 9.71
CA ASP A 45 1.59 12.48 9.85
C ASP A 45 0.19 11.99 10.25
N ARG A 46 -0.51 12.76 11.10
CA ARG A 46 -1.72 12.27 11.76
C ARG A 46 -3.03 12.63 11.12
N GLY A 47 -3.09 13.63 10.24
CA GLY A 47 -4.35 14.12 9.71
C GLY A 47 -5.25 14.81 10.74
N LEU A 48 -6.48 15.09 10.37
CA LEU A 48 -7.44 15.78 11.22
C LEU A 48 -7.87 14.92 12.41
N VAL A 49 -7.84 15.51 13.60
CA VAL A 49 -8.46 14.98 14.80
C VAL A 49 -9.97 15.34 14.83
N ARG A 50 -10.73 14.75 15.75
CA ARG A 50 -12.13 15.09 16.03
C ARG A 50 -12.31 15.48 17.49
N TYR A 51 -13.48 16.01 17.85
CA TYR A 51 -13.87 16.14 19.24
C TYR A 51 -14.02 14.75 19.89
N LYS A 52 -13.82 14.67 21.22
CA LYS A 52 -13.96 13.43 21.98
C LYS A 52 -15.35 12.81 21.92
N ASP A 53 -16.35 13.63 21.68
CA ASP A 53 -17.73 13.18 21.46
C ASP A 53 -17.98 12.67 20.02
N GLY A 54 -16.94 12.64 19.19
CA GLY A 54 -17.00 12.15 17.81
C GLY A 54 -17.39 13.18 16.76
N THR A 55 -17.81 14.39 17.17
CA THR A 55 -18.15 15.45 16.20
C THR A 55 -16.94 15.95 15.43
N GLU A 56 -17.18 16.44 14.23
CA GLU A 56 -16.14 17.01 13.37
C GLU A 56 -15.72 18.39 13.85
N LEU A 57 -14.46 18.74 13.61
CA LEU A 57 -13.95 20.10 13.88
C LEU A 57 -14.59 21.17 12.99
N GLY A 58 -15.21 20.78 11.88
CA GLY A 58 -15.68 21.74 10.86
C GLY A 58 -14.52 22.44 10.13
N ALA A 59 -13.33 21.83 10.14
CA ALA A 59 -12.15 22.39 9.53
C ALA A 59 -12.25 22.47 8.00
N SER A 60 -11.62 23.48 7.41
CA SER A 60 -11.46 23.59 5.97
C SER A 60 -10.63 22.43 5.40
N ARG A 61 -10.78 22.11 4.13
CA ARG A 61 -9.90 21.15 3.43
C ARG A 61 -8.44 21.59 3.42
N SER A 62 -8.18 22.90 3.51
CA SER A 62 -6.83 23.45 3.56
C SER A 62 -6.21 23.41 4.97
N THR A 63 -6.98 23.11 6.00
CA THR A 63 -6.46 23.09 7.38
C THR A 63 -5.35 22.06 7.51
N SER A 64 -4.21 22.49 8.04
CA SER A 64 -3.12 21.64 8.54
C SER A 64 -3.01 21.79 10.06
N LEU A 65 -2.84 20.68 10.76
CA LEU A 65 -2.59 20.66 12.20
C LEU A 65 -1.11 20.35 12.52
N ALA A 66 -0.23 20.52 11.54
CA ALA A 66 1.21 20.41 11.67
C ALA A 66 1.88 21.80 11.67
N ALA A 67 3.02 21.91 12.33
CA ALA A 67 3.84 23.11 12.30
C ALA A 67 4.54 23.28 10.93
N ASP A 68 4.81 24.51 10.53
CA ASP A 68 5.53 24.85 9.30
C ASP A 68 6.97 24.30 9.26
N TRP A 69 7.61 24.17 10.43
CA TRP A 69 8.94 23.57 10.58
C TRP A 69 8.94 22.03 10.61
N SER A 70 7.79 21.38 10.56
CA SER A 70 7.71 19.91 10.46
C SER A 70 8.32 19.44 9.15
N ALA A 71 9.16 18.41 9.23
CA ALA A 71 9.89 17.92 8.06
C ALA A 71 9.93 16.39 8.02
N ASN A 72 9.93 15.85 6.80
CA ASN A 72 10.24 14.45 6.54
C ASN A 72 11.15 14.36 5.31
N ASN A 73 12.40 14.06 5.55
CA ASN A 73 13.43 14.03 4.53
C ASN A 73 13.90 12.58 4.35
N TYR A 74 14.08 12.15 3.11
CA TYR A 74 14.65 10.84 2.87
C TYR A 74 15.60 10.80 1.67
N LYS A 75 16.48 9.80 1.70
CA LYS A 75 17.39 9.43 0.62
C LYS A 75 17.26 7.95 0.34
N ARG A 76 17.22 7.60 -0.93
CA ARG A 76 17.25 6.21 -1.39
C ARG A 76 18.34 6.04 -2.44
N THR A 77 19.14 5.03 -2.26
CA THR A 77 20.14 4.61 -3.24
C THR A 77 19.88 3.16 -3.58
N GLU A 78 19.93 2.82 -4.86
CA GLU A 78 19.77 1.44 -5.34
C GLU A 78 20.77 1.16 -6.45
N TYR A 79 21.39 0.00 -6.41
CA TYR A 79 22.24 -0.54 -7.46
C TYR A 79 21.77 -1.94 -7.78
N PHE A 80 21.79 -2.28 -9.06
CA PHE A 80 21.44 -3.63 -9.49
C PHE A 80 22.37 -4.13 -10.60
N ALA A 81 22.52 -5.43 -10.65
CA ALA A 81 23.15 -6.15 -11.75
C ALA A 81 22.28 -7.35 -12.13
N LYS A 82 22.08 -7.57 -13.41
CA LYS A 82 21.34 -8.70 -13.95
C LYS A 82 22.14 -9.33 -15.08
N VAL A 83 22.23 -10.65 -15.06
CA VAL A 83 22.81 -11.47 -16.14
C VAL A 83 21.72 -12.37 -16.67
N GLU A 84 21.50 -12.30 -17.97
CA GLU A 84 20.67 -13.24 -18.71
C GLU A 84 21.56 -14.04 -19.66
N HIS A 85 21.46 -15.36 -19.61
CA HIS A 85 22.21 -16.23 -20.53
C HIS A 85 21.28 -17.27 -21.13
N ALA A 86 21.23 -17.33 -22.45
CA ALA A 86 20.52 -18.35 -23.23
C ALA A 86 21.43 -19.54 -23.46
N PHE A 87 21.12 -20.70 -22.89
CA PHE A 87 21.87 -21.96 -23.16
C PHE A 87 21.58 -22.44 -24.58
N ASN A 88 20.38 -22.19 -25.04
CA ASN A 88 19.87 -22.46 -26.40
C ASN A 88 18.54 -21.73 -26.60
N ASP A 89 17.88 -21.95 -27.73
CA ASP A 89 16.60 -21.29 -28.08
C ASP A 89 15.45 -21.55 -27.08
N ASN A 90 15.56 -22.61 -26.28
CA ASN A 90 14.50 -23.02 -25.37
C ASN A 90 14.81 -22.75 -23.90
N TRP A 91 16.05 -22.67 -23.50
CA TRP A 91 16.46 -22.61 -22.09
C TRP A 91 17.33 -21.41 -21.80
N LYS A 92 17.01 -20.70 -20.73
CA LYS A 92 17.78 -19.56 -20.24
C LYS A 92 17.88 -19.55 -18.72
N ILE A 93 18.95 -18.93 -18.23
CA ILE A 93 19.12 -18.56 -16.83
C ILE A 93 19.06 -17.05 -16.69
N ASN A 94 18.38 -16.60 -15.64
CA ASN A 94 18.41 -15.21 -15.18
C ASN A 94 18.99 -15.18 -13.78
N THR A 95 19.92 -14.28 -13.53
CA THR A 95 20.48 -14.04 -12.21
C THR A 95 20.51 -12.56 -11.95
N SER A 96 19.98 -12.13 -10.82
CA SER A 96 19.94 -10.73 -10.44
C SER A 96 20.39 -10.51 -9.01
N TYR A 97 21.05 -9.39 -8.79
CA TYR A 97 21.41 -8.89 -7.48
C TYR A 97 21.01 -7.41 -7.39
N THR A 98 20.34 -7.05 -6.30
CA THR A 98 19.97 -5.66 -6.01
C THR A 98 20.39 -5.31 -4.60
N LYS A 99 21.08 -4.18 -4.45
CA LYS A 99 21.39 -3.57 -3.17
C LYS A 99 20.70 -2.22 -3.08
N SER A 100 19.95 -1.98 -2.00
CA SER A 100 19.35 -0.70 -1.75
C SER A 100 19.58 -0.20 -0.33
N LYS A 101 19.64 1.12 -0.18
CA LYS A 101 19.68 1.81 1.09
C LYS A 101 18.66 2.94 1.12
N PHE A 102 17.90 2.98 2.19
CA PHE A 102 16.91 4.03 2.46
C PHE A 102 17.19 4.62 3.84
N ASP A 103 17.42 5.93 3.90
CA ASP A 103 17.56 6.68 5.13
C ASP A 103 16.48 7.77 5.19
N SER A 104 15.77 7.88 6.31
CA SER A 104 14.74 8.90 6.53
C SER A 104 14.86 9.52 7.91
N THR A 105 14.65 10.82 7.98
CA THR A 105 14.52 11.56 9.23
C THR A 105 13.25 12.37 9.22
N GLN A 106 12.43 12.19 10.24
CA GLN A 106 11.21 12.94 10.51
C GLN A 106 11.40 13.77 11.77
N ASP A 107 11.12 15.07 11.69
CA ASP A 107 11.02 15.98 12.84
C ASP A 107 9.66 16.67 12.76
N ILE A 108 8.72 16.22 13.53
CA ILE A 108 7.30 16.54 13.36
C ILE A 108 6.76 17.22 14.60
N GLY A 109 6.13 18.37 14.40
CA GLY A 109 5.28 19.01 15.38
C GLY A 109 3.85 19.05 14.88
N GLU A 110 2.94 18.47 15.62
CA GLU A 110 1.54 18.38 15.21
C GLU A 110 0.59 18.32 16.40
N VAL A 111 -0.68 18.65 16.15
CA VAL A 111 -1.76 18.45 17.11
C VAL A 111 -2.00 16.95 17.27
N LYS A 112 -1.98 16.50 18.51
CA LYS A 112 -2.11 15.11 18.91
C LYS A 112 -3.29 14.95 19.86
N SER A 113 -4.03 13.87 19.69
CA SER A 113 -5.21 13.51 20.47
C SER A 113 -6.50 14.25 20.12
N SER A 114 -7.62 13.62 20.44
CA SER A 114 -8.97 14.17 20.31
C SER A 114 -9.16 15.41 21.17
N VAL A 115 -10.03 16.30 20.67
CA VAL A 115 -10.33 17.59 21.29
C VAL A 115 -11.45 17.44 22.34
N THR A 116 -11.29 18.01 23.51
CA THR A 116 -12.37 18.09 24.49
C THR A 116 -13.28 19.26 24.13
N PRO A 117 -14.58 19.06 23.86
CA PRO A 117 -15.50 20.15 23.54
C PRO A 117 -15.55 21.21 24.62
N ASN A 118 -15.62 22.50 24.23
CA ASN A 118 -15.74 23.65 25.10
C ASN A 118 -14.62 23.81 26.15
N VAL A 119 -13.45 23.25 25.90
CA VAL A 119 -12.27 23.41 26.76
C VAL A 119 -11.17 24.15 25.99
N THR A 120 -10.81 25.32 26.46
CA THR A 120 -9.63 26.05 26.00
C THR A 120 -8.38 25.20 26.27
N ASN A 121 -7.48 25.12 25.31
CA ASN A 121 -6.32 24.22 25.39
C ASN A 121 -6.67 22.74 25.64
N GLY A 122 -7.81 22.29 25.13
CA GLY A 122 -8.32 20.93 25.31
C GLY A 122 -7.61 19.85 24.54
N THR A 123 -6.60 20.20 23.74
CA THR A 123 -5.76 19.27 23.01
C THR A 123 -4.28 19.61 23.19
N ILE A 124 -3.41 18.80 22.62
CA ILE A 124 -1.97 18.89 22.79
C ILE A 124 -1.29 19.01 21.42
N PHE A 125 -0.38 19.98 21.29
CA PHE A 125 0.61 20.03 20.24
C PHE A 125 1.87 19.31 20.75
N SER A 126 2.41 18.39 19.95
CA SER A 126 3.52 17.53 20.36
C SER A 126 4.60 17.48 19.30
N ARG A 127 5.87 17.45 19.72
CA ARG A 127 7.01 17.21 18.85
C ARG A 127 7.54 15.80 19.02
N PHE A 128 7.87 15.13 17.92
CA PHE A 128 8.60 13.86 17.91
C PHE A 128 9.57 13.79 16.73
N ILE A 129 10.64 13.01 16.91
CA ILE A 129 11.66 12.79 15.88
C ILE A 129 11.78 11.30 15.67
N ARG A 130 11.76 10.86 14.40
CA ARG A 130 11.97 9.46 14.02
C ARG A 130 13.09 9.35 13.00
N GLY A 131 13.96 8.39 13.21
CA GLY A 131 15.00 8.02 12.28
C GLY A 131 14.78 6.61 11.77
N TYR A 132 14.91 6.42 10.46
CA TYR A 132 14.86 5.12 9.80
C TYR A 132 16.09 4.93 8.93
N SER A 133 16.72 3.76 9.03
CA SER A 133 17.69 3.31 8.04
C SER A 133 17.36 1.87 7.67
N ILE A 134 17.26 1.58 6.37
CA ILE A 134 16.94 0.26 5.85
C ILE A 134 17.97 -0.05 4.75
N GLU A 135 18.73 -1.12 4.94
CA GLU A 135 19.61 -1.69 3.91
C GLU A 135 19.07 -3.03 3.48
N GLN A 136 19.06 -3.28 2.16
CA GLN A 136 18.54 -4.51 1.58
C GLN A 136 19.54 -5.08 0.58
N ASP A 137 19.79 -6.37 0.69
CA ASP A 137 20.48 -7.17 -0.29
C ASP A 137 19.52 -8.25 -0.79
N LEU A 138 19.26 -8.26 -2.10
CA LEU A 138 18.35 -9.18 -2.76
C LEU A 138 19.10 -9.94 -3.84
N PHE A 139 18.98 -11.25 -3.84
CA PHE A 139 19.53 -12.13 -4.86
C PHE A 139 18.45 -13.07 -5.36
N ASP A 140 18.34 -13.22 -6.67
CA ASP A 140 17.47 -14.20 -7.33
C ASP A 140 18.21 -14.88 -8.48
N THR A 141 18.01 -16.17 -8.63
CA THR A 141 18.48 -16.90 -9.79
C THR A 141 17.44 -17.93 -10.20
N ASN A 142 17.15 -18.00 -11.50
CA ASN A 142 16.22 -18.97 -12.03
C ASN A 142 16.63 -19.48 -13.41
N VAL A 143 16.27 -20.71 -13.67
CA VAL A 143 16.34 -21.35 -14.99
C VAL A 143 14.92 -21.53 -15.48
N SER A 144 14.65 -21.08 -16.68
CA SER A 144 13.36 -21.26 -17.34
C SER A 144 13.54 -21.82 -18.74
N GLY A 145 12.59 -22.66 -19.16
CA GLY A 145 12.68 -23.22 -20.49
C GLY A 145 11.43 -23.95 -20.95
N LYS A 146 11.42 -24.20 -22.26
CA LYS A 146 10.39 -24.96 -22.96
C LYS A 146 10.90 -26.34 -23.30
N PHE A 147 10.06 -27.33 -23.17
CA PHE A 147 10.38 -28.72 -23.52
C PHE A 147 9.15 -29.44 -24.08
N ASN A 148 9.38 -30.45 -24.90
CA ASN A 148 8.32 -31.25 -25.47
C ASN A 148 8.21 -32.59 -24.70
N ALA A 149 7.00 -32.93 -24.28
CA ALA A 149 6.68 -34.23 -23.73
C ALA A 149 5.26 -34.62 -24.14
N PHE A 150 5.02 -35.91 -24.38
CA PHE A 150 3.70 -36.44 -24.79
C PHE A 150 3.13 -35.76 -26.05
N GLY A 151 3.99 -35.26 -26.93
CA GLY A 151 3.60 -34.56 -28.16
C GLY A 151 3.14 -33.12 -27.96
N LEU A 152 3.23 -32.55 -26.77
CA LEU A 152 2.83 -31.20 -26.40
C LEU A 152 4.01 -30.41 -25.84
N GLN A 153 3.93 -29.07 -25.93
CA GLN A 153 4.94 -28.18 -25.40
C GLN A 153 4.61 -27.77 -23.97
N HIS A 154 5.61 -27.82 -23.08
CA HIS A 154 5.53 -27.44 -21.68
C HIS A 154 6.55 -26.38 -21.36
N GLU A 155 6.33 -25.61 -20.28
CA GLU A 155 7.30 -24.65 -19.75
C GLU A 155 7.60 -25.00 -18.31
N LEU A 156 8.89 -24.97 -17.94
CA LEU A 156 9.38 -25.18 -16.58
C LEU A 156 10.18 -23.96 -16.15
N LEU A 157 9.95 -23.52 -14.91
CA LEU A 157 10.78 -22.54 -14.21
C LEU A 157 11.17 -23.13 -12.85
N VAL A 158 12.46 -23.05 -12.52
CA VAL A 158 13.01 -23.42 -11.21
C VAL A 158 13.94 -22.32 -10.76
N GLY A 159 13.81 -21.86 -9.54
CA GLY A 159 14.62 -20.77 -9.03
C GLY A 159 14.84 -20.83 -7.54
N ALA A 160 15.75 -19.98 -7.09
CA ALA A 160 16.03 -19.74 -5.68
C ALA A 160 16.33 -18.25 -5.45
N ASP A 161 15.93 -17.78 -4.28
CA ASP A 161 16.14 -16.39 -3.89
C ASP A 161 16.66 -16.27 -2.45
N TYR A 162 17.29 -15.14 -2.19
CA TYR A 162 17.75 -14.73 -0.87
C TYR A 162 17.53 -13.23 -0.69
N ALA A 163 16.98 -12.85 0.46
CA ALA A 163 16.79 -11.46 0.85
C ALA A 163 17.31 -11.25 2.27
N GLU A 164 18.16 -10.26 2.46
CA GLU A 164 18.55 -9.75 3.77
C GLU A 164 18.13 -8.30 3.90
N VAL A 165 17.41 -7.98 4.98
CA VAL A 165 16.95 -6.63 5.27
C VAL A 165 17.44 -6.25 6.66
N MET A 166 18.37 -5.31 6.71
CA MET A 166 18.86 -4.71 7.94
C MET A 166 18.14 -3.38 8.17
N ARG A 167 17.58 -3.20 9.35
CA ARG A 167 16.88 -1.97 9.72
C ARG A 167 17.43 -1.43 11.02
N SER A 168 17.48 -0.10 11.12
CA SER A 168 17.56 0.59 12.38
C SER A 168 16.44 1.63 12.48
N TYR A 169 15.95 1.82 13.68
CA TYR A 169 14.87 2.75 13.97
C TYR A 169 15.13 3.47 15.28
N SER A 170 14.80 4.75 15.35
CA SER A 170 14.79 5.51 16.60
C SER A 170 13.53 6.36 16.69
N ASP A 171 12.93 6.40 17.89
CA ASP A 171 11.80 7.29 18.22
C ASP A 171 12.21 8.16 19.42
N HIS A 172 12.14 9.47 19.20
CA HIS A 172 12.38 10.48 20.22
C HIS A 172 11.05 11.16 20.51
N SER A 173 10.38 10.75 21.53
CA SER A 173 9.07 11.27 21.94
C SER A 173 8.95 11.52 23.44
N ASP A 174 10.04 11.40 24.17
CA ASP A 174 10.25 11.63 25.62
C ASP A 174 9.01 11.45 26.51
N LEU A 175 8.95 10.33 27.22
CA LEU A 175 7.93 10.09 28.26
C LEU A 175 8.31 10.70 29.62
N THR A 176 9.57 11.14 29.79
CA THR A 176 10.10 11.60 31.08
C THR A 176 9.85 13.07 31.34
N THR A 177 9.72 13.89 30.26
CA THR A 177 9.40 15.33 30.33
C THR A 177 8.23 15.70 29.42
N PRO A 178 7.03 15.08 29.57
CA PRO A 178 5.92 15.29 28.63
C PRO A 178 5.52 16.75 28.47
N SER A 179 5.66 17.56 29.51
CA SER A 179 5.29 18.98 29.49
C SER A 179 6.22 19.86 28.66
N ALA A 180 7.46 19.43 28.41
CA ALA A 180 8.42 20.22 27.62
C ALA A 180 8.18 20.12 26.11
N ILE A 181 7.65 18.99 25.65
CA ILE A 181 7.39 18.69 24.24
C ILE A 181 5.90 18.64 23.89
N ASN A 182 5.03 18.56 24.90
CA ASN A 182 3.57 18.53 24.77
C ASN A 182 3.03 19.87 25.27
N VAL A 183 2.68 20.74 24.34
CA VAL A 183 2.19 22.09 24.61
C VAL A 183 0.66 22.09 24.49
N PRO A 184 -0.08 22.63 25.48
CA PRO A 184 -1.53 22.82 25.33
C PRO A 184 -1.85 23.67 24.10
N PHE A 185 -2.84 23.25 23.33
CA PHE A 185 -3.21 23.90 22.08
C PHE A 185 -4.71 24.15 22.06
N ASP A 186 -5.13 25.36 21.69
CA ASP A 186 -6.53 25.69 21.47
C ASP A 186 -6.86 25.51 19.98
N ILE A 187 -7.61 24.47 19.68
CA ILE A 187 -7.99 24.12 18.31
C ILE A 187 -8.88 25.17 17.63
N ASN A 188 -9.58 26.02 18.41
CA ASN A 188 -10.52 27.00 17.89
C ASN A 188 -9.84 28.32 17.49
N THR A 189 -8.74 28.67 18.17
CA THR A 189 -8.04 29.95 18.01
C THR A 189 -6.58 29.81 17.66
N GLY A 190 -6.01 28.62 17.82
CA GLY A 190 -4.60 28.35 17.60
C GLY A 190 -4.28 28.10 16.13
N ASP A 191 -3.12 28.54 15.71
CA ASP A 191 -2.50 28.23 14.42
C ASP A 191 -1.36 27.23 14.65
N ALA A 192 -1.56 25.98 14.22
CA ALA A 192 -0.56 24.92 14.37
C ALA A 192 0.71 25.21 13.55
N GLY A 193 0.57 25.89 12.41
CA GLY A 193 1.69 26.27 11.55
C GLY A 193 2.69 27.17 12.28
N SER A 194 2.19 28.12 13.06
CA SER A 194 3.01 29.10 13.79
C SER A 194 3.52 28.61 15.15
N MET A 195 3.23 27.39 15.56
CA MET A 195 3.67 26.86 16.85
C MET A 195 5.20 26.82 16.95
N PRO A 196 5.78 27.40 18.02
CA PRO A 196 7.22 27.38 18.21
C PRO A 196 7.73 25.96 18.36
N LYS A 197 8.95 25.73 17.86
CA LYS A 197 9.58 24.41 17.92
C LYS A 197 9.95 24.04 19.36
N PRO A 198 9.31 23.03 19.98
CA PRO A 198 9.67 22.58 21.31
C PRO A 198 11.10 22.02 21.35
N PRO A 199 11.72 21.90 22.55
CA PRO A 199 13.03 21.26 22.70
C PRO A 199 13.08 19.88 22.07
N THR A 200 14.29 19.43 21.72
CA THR A 200 14.49 18.08 21.18
C THR A 200 14.07 17.03 22.22
N PRO A 201 13.13 16.14 21.89
CA PRO A 201 12.70 15.09 22.81
C PRO A 201 13.81 14.07 23.06
N GLY A 202 13.81 13.47 24.24
CA GLY A 202 14.67 12.34 24.57
C GLY A 202 14.31 11.08 23.77
N ILE A 203 15.20 10.11 23.76
CA ILE A 203 14.98 8.83 23.08
C ILE A 203 13.95 8.02 23.88
N TYR A 204 12.80 7.74 23.28
CA TYR A 204 11.81 6.82 23.86
C TYR A 204 12.23 5.37 23.67
N TYR A 205 12.45 4.94 22.44
CA TYR A 205 13.00 3.63 22.12
C TYR A 205 13.77 3.64 20.80
N TYR A 206 14.60 2.63 20.61
CA TYR A 206 15.29 2.41 19.35
C TYR A 206 15.55 0.93 19.08
N ASN A 207 15.62 0.57 17.81
CA ASN A 207 16.00 -0.75 17.34
C ASN A 207 17.36 -0.62 16.63
N PRO A 208 18.48 -0.86 17.29
CA PRO A 208 19.80 -0.71 16.67
C PRO A 208 20.11 -1.82 15.68
N ASP A 209 19.57 -3.01 15.96
CA ASP A 209 19.81 -4.23 15.20
C ASP A 209 18.47 -4.90 14.91
N TRP A 210 17.95 -4.71 13.72
CA TRP A 210 16.82 -5.45 13.21
C TRP A 210 17.19 -6.09 11.88
N ASN A 211 17.46 -7.40 11.91
CA ASN A 211 17.88 -8.16 10.75
C ASN A 211 16.83 -9.21 10.39
N GLN A 212 16.32 -9.13 9.17
CA GLN A 212 15.39 -10.10 8.59
C GLN A 212 16.08 -10.81 7.43
N ARG A 213 16.02 -12.15 7.42
CA ARG A 213 16.51 -12.97 6.32
C ARG A 213 15.40 -13.86 5.80
N LYS A 214 15.26 -13.86 4.49
CA LYS A 214 14.33 -14.73 3.76
C LYS A 214 15.11 -15.48 2.70
N SER A 215 14.88 -16.76 2.59
CA SER A 215 15.42 -17.56 1.49
C SER A 215 14.35 -18.54 1.01
N GLY A 216 14.40 -18.89 -0.24
CA GLY A 216 13.44 -19.81 -0.80
C GLY A 216 13.91 -20.47 -2.07
N ALA A 217 13.26 -21.57 -2.39
CA ALA A 217 13.32 -22.21 -3.70
C ALA A 217 11.90 -22.31 -4.24
N TYR A 218 11.75 -22.13 -5.53
CA TYR A 218 10.44 -22.13 -6.17
C TYR A 218 10.47 -22.84 -7.52
N THR A 219 9.33 -23.38 -7.89
CA THR A 219 9.15 -24.02 -9.19
C THR A 219 7.77 -23.73 -9.76
N THR A 220 7.67 -23.63 -11.07
CA THR A 220 6.43 -23.52 -11.81
C THR A 220 6.50 -24.37 -13.06
N LEU A 221 5.54 -25.27 -13.23
CA LEU A 221 5.31 -26.05 -14.43
C LEU A 221 4.04 -25.53 -15.10
N LYS A 222 4.14 -25.08 -16.36
CA LYS A 222 2.99 -24.85 -17.24
C LYS A 222 2.90 -26.03 -18.20
N ALA A 223 1.91 -26.86 -18.03
CA ALA A 223 1.70 -28.04 -18.83
C ALA A 223 0.50 -27.81 -19.78
N GLN A 224 0.71 -27.98 -21.07
CA GLN A 224 -0.35 -28.13 -22.03
C GLN A 224 -0.87 -29.59 -21.90
N LEU A 225 -2.13 -29.77 -21.49
CA LEU A 225 -2.74 -31.09 -21.33
C LEU A 225 -3.47 -31.54 -22.62
N ALA A 226 -4.02 -30.58 -23.36
CA ALA A 226 -4.60 -30.70 -24.67
C ALA A 226 -4.59 -29.33 -25.33
N ASP A 227 -4.90 -29.21 -26.62
CA ASP A 227 -4.90 -27.90 -27.31
C ASP A 227 -5.71 -26.82 -26.57
N PRO A 228 -6.94 -27.09 -26.05
CA PRO A 228 -7.68 -26.06 -25.33
C PRO A 228 -7.40 -26.03 -23.81
N LEU A 229 -6.54 -26.91 -23.27
CA LEU A 229 -6.45 -27.12 -21.81
C LEU A 229 -5.02 -26.97 -21.30
N HIS A 230 -4.80 -25.98 -20.43
CA HIS A 230 -3.50 -25.66 -19.83
C HIS A 230 -3.58 -25.77 -18.32
N LEU A 231 -2.61 -26.46 -17.73
CA LEU A 231 -2.43 -26.60 -16.28
C LEU A 231 -1.17 -25.87 -15.84
N THR A 232 -1.29 -25.01 -14.85
CA THR A 232 -0.14 -24.44 -14.14
C THR A 232 -0.08 -25.04 -12.75
N LEU A 233 1.07 -25.56 -12.35
CA LEU A 233 1.35 -26.02 -10.99
C LEU A 233 2.63 -25.38 -10.51
N GLY A 234 2.67 -24.98 -9.27
CA GLY A 234 3.87 -24.44 -8.67
C GLY A 234 3.86 -24.57 -7.16
N ALA A 235 5.04 -24.43 -6.60
CA ALA A 235 5.23 -24.38 -5.16
C ALA A 235 6.46 -23.54 -4.81
N ARG A 236 6.43 -22.95 -3.63
CA ARG A 236 7.56 -22.27 -3.03
C ARG A 236 7.84 -22.88 -1.66
N TYR A 237 9.08 -23.23 -1.42
CA TYR A 237 9.66 -23.52 -0.12
C TYR A 237 10.29 -22.24 0.44
N SER A 238 9.98 -21.88 1.70
CA SER A 238 10.45 -20.64 2.31
C SER A 238 11.04 -20.88 3.69
N ASP A 239 12.18 -20.23 3.93
CA ASP A 239 12.78 -20.04 5.25
C ASP A 239 12.73 -18.55 5.61
N TYR A 240 12.33 -18.25 6.85
CA TYR A 240 12.26 -16.90 7.39
C TYR A 240 12.98 -16.84 8.74
N ARG A 241 13.78 -15.79 8.94
CA ARG A 241 14.43 -15.49 10.23
C ARG A 241 14.31 -14.01 10.52
N ASP A 242 13.97 -13.70 11.75
CA ASP A 242 13.92 -12.34 12.26
C ASP A 242 14.72 -12.24 13.56
N ASN A 243 15.48 -11.16 13.71
CA ASN A 243 16.25 -10.84 14.88
C ASN A 243 16.12 -9.35 15.16
N VAL A 244 15.36 -9.01 16.20
CA VAL A 244 15.07 -7.61 16.58
C VAL A 244 15.63 -7.36 17.96
N ARG A 245 16.44 -6.30 18.11
CA ARG A 245 16.81 -5.74 19.39
C ARG A 245 16.07 -4.44 19.61
N THR A 246 15.37 -4.33 20.75
CA THR A 246 14.65 -3.11 21.14
C THR A 246 15.20 -2.62 22.47
N VAL A 247 15.66 -1.39 22.47
CA VAL A 247 16.17 -0.71 23.67
C VAL A 247 15.20 0.42 24.04
N VAL A 248 14.76 0.45 25.31
CA VAL A 248 13.89 1.47 25.88
C VAL A 248 14.61 2.10 27.06
N PRO A 249 15.36 3.21 26.86
CA PRO A 249 16.25 3.77 27.88
C PRO A 249 15.53 4.17 29.17
N SER A 250 14.34 4.76 29.06
CA SER A 250 13.54 5.21 30.22
C SER A 250 13.12 4.08 31.17
N PHE A 251 13.05 2.84 30.67
CA PHE A 251 12.73 1.64 31.45
C PHE A 251 13.95 0.76 31.71
N ASN A 252 15.15 1.21 31.32
CA ASN A 252 16.38 0.41 31.36
C ASN A 252 16.20 -0.99 30.75
N ALA A 253 15.40 -1.07 29.68
CA ALA A 253 15.05 -2.32 29.03
C ALA A 253 15.85 -2.50 27.74
N ASP A 254 16.44 -3.68 27.57
CA ASP A 254 17.17 -4.11 26.38
C ASP A 254 16.72 -5.54 26.04
N ASN A 255 15.83 -5.64 25.08
CA ASN A 255 15.19 -6.89 24.71
C ASN A 255 15.62 -7.34 23.31
N ARG A 256 15.95 -8.62 23.18
CA ARG A 256 16.24 -9.23 21.89
C ARG A 256 15.26 -10.37 21.62
N VAL A 257 14.62 -10.29 20.48
CA VAL A 257 13.73 -11.34 19.96
C VAL A 257 14.40 -11.97 18.77
N LYS A 258 14.49 -13.29 18.79
CA LYS A 258 14.95 -14.09 17.64
C LYS A 258 13.87 -15.07 17.27
N GLU A 259 13.55 -15.13 16.00
CA GLU A 259 12.51 -15.98 15.48
C GLU A 259 12.91 -16.63 14.16
N SER A 260 12.42 -17.82 13.94
CA SER A 260 12.62 -18.50 12.67
C SER A 260 11.43 -19.41 12.36
N ASN A 261 10.87 -19.25 11.18
CA ASN A 261 9.94 -20.18 10.58
C ASN A 261 10.67 -20.86 9.42
N ARG A 262 10.71 -22.17 9.43
CA ARG A 262 11.46 -22.96 8.45
C ARG A 262 10.57 -24.01 7.82
N GLY A 263 10.76 -24.21 6.53
CA GLY A 263 10.13 -25.31 5.82
C GLY A 263 8.70 -25.04 5.38
N GLU A 264 8.31 -23.77 5.26
CA GLU A 264 6.98 -23.42 4.77
C GLU A 264 6.88 -23.66 3.27
N VAL A 265 5.91 -24.47 2.89
CA VAL A 265 5.62 -24.77 1.49
C VAL A 265 4.27 -24.14 1.13
N THR A 266 4.29 -23.22 0.17
CA THR A 266 3.08 -22.57 -0.35
C THR A 266 2.83 -23.02 -1.79
N PRO A 267 1.91 -23.97 -2.02
CA PRO A 267 1.53 -24.42 -3.35
C PRO A 267 0.58 -23.46 -4.03
N PHE A 268 0.58 -23.49 -5.35
CA PHE A 268 -0.43 -22.84 -6.19
C PHE A 268 -0.68 -23.65 -7.46
N GLY A 269 -1.86 -23.46 -8.04
CA GLY A 269 -2.19 -24.09 -9.30
C GLY A 269 -3.32 -23.35 -10.02
N ALA A 270 -3.38 -23.52 -11.32
CA ALA A 270 -4.46 -22.99 -12.14
C ALA A 270 -4.74 -23.91 -13.32
N LEU A 271 -6.00 -24.03 -13.68
CA LEU A 271 -6.46 -24.71 -14.89
C LEU A 271 -7.12 -23.67 -15.78
N VAL A 272 -6.69 -23.60 -17.03
CA VAL A 272 -7.23 -22.70 -18.05
C VAL A 272 -7.79 -23.53 -19.20
N LEU A 273 -9.04 -23.29 -19.55
CA LEU A 273 -9.72 -23.88 -20.68
C LEU A 273 -10.02 -22.81 -21.71
N GLU A 274 -9.43 -22.91 -22.88
CA GLU A 274 -9.75 -22.10 -24.06
C GLU A 274 -11.05 -22.63 -24.66
N VAL A 275 -12.17 -21.95 -24.38
CA VAL A 275 -13.50 -22.36 -24.88
C VAL A 275 -13.66 -22.05 -26.36
N THR A 276 -13.09 -20.94 -26.77
CA THR A 276 -12.96 -20.51 -28.17
C THR A 276 -11.63 -19.80 -28.35
N GLU A 277 -11.24 -19.43 -29.56
CA GLU A 277 -10.05 -18.59 -29.81
C GLU A 277 -10.07 -17.25 -29.08
N GLN A 278 -11.25 -16.77 -28.66
CA GLN A 278 -11.45 -15.46 -28.02
C GLN A 278 -11.78 -15.57 -26.54
N TRP A 279 -12.20 -16.74 -26.04
CA TRP A 279 -12.67 -16.88 -24.66
C TRP A 279 -11.98 -18.02 -23.93
N SER A 280 -11.51 -17.73 -22.74
CA SER A 280 -11.02 -18.71 -21.80
C SER A 280 -11.78 -18.66 -20.46
N LEU A 281 -11.93 -19.81 -19.85
CA LEU A 281 -12.34 -20.00 -18.45
C LEU A 281 -11.13 -20.44 -17.65
N TYR A 282 -11.02 -20.00 -16.40
CA TYR A 282 -9.98 -20.48 -15.52
C TYR A 282 -10.48 -20.70 -14.10
N THR A 283 -9.79 -21.59 -13.40
CA THR A 283 -9.88 -21.70 -11.95
C THR A 283 -8.48 -21.73 -11.38
N SER A 284 -8.29 -21.11 -10.22
CA SER A 284 -6.99 -21.10 -9.54
C SER A 284 -7.12 -21.33 -8.05
N TYR A 285 -6.05 -21.86 -7.48
CA TYR A 285 -5.82 -22.01 -6.06
C TYR A 285 -4.43 -21.49 -5.72
N ALA A 286 -4.29 -20.73 -4.64
CA ALA A 286 -3.01 -20.28 -4.13
C ALA A 286 -3.03 -20.20 -2.60
N GLU A 287 -1.92 -20.59 -1.99
CA GLU A 287 -1.68 -20.39 -0.56
C GLU A 287 -0.80 -19.17 -0.32
N ILE A 288 -1.01 -18.53 0.83
CA ILE A 288 -0.19 -17.43 1.33
C ILE A 288 0.34 -17.77 2.71
N PHE A 289 1.51 -17.20 3.01
CA PHE A 289 2.20 -17.31 4.29
C PHE A 289 2.76 -15.94 4.69
N SER A 290 2.54 -15.53 5.95
CA SER A 290 3.07 -14.27 6.48
C SER A 290 3.46 -14.40 7.96
N PRO A 291 4.75 -14.29 8.32
CA PRO A 291 5.21 -14.32 9.72
C PRO A 291 4.61 -13.20 10.57
N GLN A 292 4.33 -13.49 11.85
CA GLN A 292 3.75 -12.57 12.83
C GLN A 292 4.72 -12.27 13.99
N THR A 293 5.96 -11.94 13.68
CA THR A 293 7.07 -11.81 14.65
C THR A 293 6.87 -10.70 15.68
N ALA A 294 6.03 -9.70 15.38
CA ALA A 294 5.72 -8.59 16.28
C ALA A 294 4.75 -8.97 17.42
N TYR A 295 4.00 -10.05 17.27
CA TYR A 295 2.96 -10.47 18.22
C TYR A 295 3.42 -11.66 19.06
N LYS A 296 3.26 -11.57 20.37
CA LYS A 296 3.69 -12.62 21.32
C LYS A 296 2.52 -13.19 22.08
N SER A 297 2.57 -14.50 22.28
CA SER A 297 1.69 -15.23 23.19
C SER A 297 2.03 -14.91 24.66
N GLN A 298 1.16 -15.30 25.57
CA GLN A 298 1.40 -15.15 27.02
C GLN A 298 2.66 -15.91 27.50
N SER A 299 3.08 -16.95 26.80
CA SER A 299 4.33 -17.67 27.05
C SER A 299 5.58 -16.92 26.56
N GLY A 300 5.41 -15.76 25.88
CA GLY A 300 6.50 -14.95 25.34
C GLY A 300 7.00 -15.40 23.96
N HIS A 301 6.45 -16.49 23.41
CA HIS A 301 6.77 -16.93 22.05
C HIS A 301 5.97 -16.14 21.02
N PRO A 302 6.54 -15.89 19.83
CA PRO A 302 5.82 -15.35 18.70
C PRO A 302 4.63 -16.24 18.30
N LEU A 303 3.65 -15.64 17.63
CA LEU A 303 2.51 -16.40 17.13
C LEU A 303 2.87 -17.20 15.89
N ASP A 304 2.11 -18.26 15.65
CA ASP A 304 2.16 -18.97 14.38
C ASP A 304 1.89 -17.98 13.22
N PRO A 305 2.50 -18.20 12.04
CA PRO A 305 2.30 -17.33 10.90
C PRO A 305 0.83 -17.27 10.47
N ILE A 306 0.47 -16.16 9.85
CA ILE A 306 -0.78 -16.08 9.11
C ILE A 306 -0.65 -16.99 7.91
N GLU A 307 -1.60 -17.88 7.75
CA GLU A 307 -1.79 -18.74 6.60
C GLU A 307 -3.07 -18.35 5.88
N GLY A 308 -3.10 -18.48 4.58
CA GLY A 308 -4.30 -18.20 3.83
C GLY A 308 -4.37 -18.98 2.54
N GLU A 309 -5.58 -19.15 2.07
CA GLU A 309 -5.92 -19.82 0.82
C GLU A 309 -6.84 -18.93 0.00
N THR A 310 -6.61 -18.90 -1.31
CA THR A 310 -7.44 -18.17 -2.27
C THR A 310 -7.88 -19.12 -3.38
N TYR A 311 -9.16 -19.08 -3.66
CA TYR A 311 -9.78 -19.75 -4.80
C TYR A 311 -10.34 -18.69 -5.74
N GLU A 312 -10.12 -18.87 -7.02
CA GLU A 312 -10.72 -18.05 -8.06
C GLU A 312 -11.35 -18.90 -9.14
N PHE A 313 -12.45 -18.40 -9.68
CA PHE A 313 -13.05 -18.87 -10.91
C PHE A 313 -13.38 -17.67 -11.79
N GLY A 314 -12.86 -17.66 -13.01
CA GLY A 314 -13.00 -16.49 -13.86
C GLY A 314 -13.03 -16.80 -15.34
N THR A 315 -13.24 -15.74 -16.10
CA THR A 315 -13.20 -15.75 -17.56
C THR A 315 -12.36 -14.60 -18.08
N LYS A 316 -11.69 -14.82 -19.21
CA LYS A 316 -11.03 -13.79 -20.01
C LYS A 316 -11.55 -13.84 -21.42
N GLY A 317 -11.77 -12.68 -22.01
CA GLY A 317 -12.29 -12.58 -23.37
C GLY A 317 -11.55 -11.51 -24.17
N GLU A 318 -11.25 -11.84 -25.41
CA GLU A 318 -10.74 -10.94 -26.43
C GLU A 318 -11.89 -10.57 -27.37
N LEU A 319 -12.40 -9.36 -27.24
CA LEU A 319 -13.55 -8.86 -27.99
C LEU A 319 -13.08 -7.95 -29.13
N LEU A 320 -13.94 -7.72 -30.10
CA LEU A 320 -13.69 -6.82 -31.23
C LEU A 320 -12.38 -7.16 -31.98
N GLY A 321 -12.09 -8.45 -32.17
CA GLY A 321 -10.87 -8.90 -32.84
C GLY A 321 -9.59 -8.64 -32.06
N GLY A 322 -9.65 -8.68 -30.71
CA GLY A 322 -8.52 -8.43 -29.81
C GLY A 322 -8.34 -6.96 -29.39
N ALA A 323 -9.14 -6.04 -29.96
CA ALA A 323 -9.04 -4.62 -29.61
C ALA A 323 -9.56 -4.31 -28.18
N LEU A 324 -10.44 -5.16 -27.63
CA LEU A 324 -11.05 -4.98 -26.32
C LEU A 324 -10.91 -6.26 -25.48
N ASN A 325 -10.36 -6.14 -24.28
CA ASN A 325 -10.13 -7.24 -23.37
C ASN A 325 -11.09 -7.17 -22.18
N LEU A 326 -11.69 -8.29 -21.82
CA LEU A 326 -12.52 -8.47 -20.64
C LEU A 326 -11.86 -9.50 -19.73
N SER A 327 -11.79 -9.21 -18.44
CA SER A 327 -11.46 -10.17 -17.39
C SER A 327 -12.50 -10.08 -16.28
N SER A 328 -13.04 -11.20 -15.81
CA SER A 328 -13.95 -11.23 -14.67
C SER A 328 -13.69 -12.46 -13.82
N ALA A 329 -13.58 -12.27 -12.51
CA ALA A 329 -13.32 -13.32 -11.55
C ALA A 329 -14.23 -13.24 -10.33
N LEU A 330 -14.70 -14.39 -9.89
CA LEU A 330 -15.23 -14.64 -8.56
C LEU A 330 -14.08 -15.12 -7.69
N TYR A 331 -13.89 -14.53 -6.52
CA TYR A 331 -12.84 -14.95 -5.60
C TYR A 331 -13.38 -15.26 -4.20
N TYR A 332 -12.69 -16.16 -3.54
CA TYR A 332 -12.86 -16.48 -2.13
C TYR A 332 -11.48 -16.64 -1.50
N THR A 333 -11.20 -15.79 -0.49
CA THR A 333 -9.95 -15.84 0.27
C THR A 333 -10.27 -16.06 1.74
N LYS A 334 -9.58 -17.01 2.36
CA LYS A 334 -9.63 -17.26 3.79
C LYS A 334 -8.23 -17.07 4.37
N ARG A 335 -8.11 -16.29 5.44
CA ARG A 335 -6.89 -16.12 6.22
C ARG A 335 -7.13 -16.61 7.63
N GLN A 336 -6.18 -17.33 8.19
CA GLN A 336 -6.22 -17.91 9.53
C GLN A 336 -5.02 -17.44 10.34
N ASN A 337 -5.03 -17.73 11.63
CA ASN A 337 -3.98 -17.38 12.58
C ASN A 337 -3.80 -15.86 12.75
N GLU A 338 -4.78 -15.03 12.42
CA GLU A 338 -4.69 -13.59 12.69
C GLU A 338 -4.51 -13.32 14.18
N ALA A 339 -3.61 -12.39 14.53
CA ALA A 339 -3.33 -12.03 15.89
C ALA A 339 -4.55 -11.37 16.56
N VAL A 340 -5.05 -11.97 17.62
CA VAL A 340 -6.13 -11.45 18.46
C VAL A 340 -5.57 -11.09 19.83
N SER A 341 -5.75 -9.83 20.26
CA SER A 341 -5.28 -9.37 21.55
C SER A 341 -6.03 -10.07 22.69
N THR A 342 -5.29 -10.58 23.66
CA THR A 342 -5.82 -11.14 24.92
C THR A 342 -5.74 -10.15 26.07
N GLY A 343 -5.30 -8.92 25.82
CA GLY A 343 -4.98 -7.91 26.82
C GLY A 343 -3.52 -7.98 27.30
N ASN A 344 -3.09 -6.95 28.04
CA ASN A 344 -1.74 -6.86 28.63
C ASN A 344 -0.58 -7.01 27.63
N GLY A 345 -0.83 -6.70 26.33
CA GLY A 345 0.19 -6.79 25.27
C GLY A 345 0.45 -8.20 24.75
N PHE A 346 -0.37 -9.19 25.10
CA PHE A 346 -0.30 -10.54 24.58
C PHE A 346 -1.38 -10.83 23.54
N TYR A 347 -1.14 -11.85 22.72
CA TYR A 347 -1.98 -12.20 21.58
C TYR A 347 -2.13 -13.72 21.44
N THR A 348 -3.19 -14.15 20.75
CA THR A 348 -3.38 -15.52 20.28
C THR A 348 -3.56 -15.53 18.76
N ALA A 349 -3.13 -16.60 18.11
CA ALA A 349 -3.33 -16.82 16.67
C ALA A 349 -4.71 -17.47 16.42
N SER A 350 -5.79 -16.78 16.78
CA SER A 350 -7.15 -17.33 16.76
C SER A 350 -8.12 -16.58 15.85
N GLY A 351 -7.66 -15.54 15.17
CA GLY A 351 -8.46 -14.78 14.24
C GLY A 351 -8.54 -15.44 12.86
N GLU A 352 -9.69 -15.31 12.22
CA GLU A 352 -9.96 -15.72 10.85
C GLU A 352 -10.55 -14.54 10.08
N VAL A 353 -10.13 -14.35 8.84
CA VAL A 353 -10.72 -13.36 7.92
C VAL A 353 -11.13 -14.06 6.65
N VAL A 354 -12.40 -13.87 6.27
CA VAL A 354 -12.94 -14.34 5.00
C VAL A 354 -13.25 -13.13 4.13
N SER A 355 -12.72 -13.13 2.91
CA SER A 355 -13.02 -12.13 1.88
C SER A 355 -13.51 -12.85 0.62
N LYS A 356 -14.60 -12.37 0.03
CA LYS A 356 -15.14 -12.90 -1.22
C LYS A 356 -15.75 -11.79 -2.05
N GLY A 357 -15.75 -11.97 -3.34
CA GLY A 357 -16.28 -10.94 -4.21
C GLY A 357 -16.18 -11.23 -5.67
N ILE A 358 -16.26 -10.16 -6.43
CA ILE A 358 -16.16 -10.14 -7.89
C ILE A 358 -15.19 -9.03 -8.26
N ASP A 359 -14.24 -9.34 -9.13
CA ASP A 359 -13.42 -8.36 -9.83
C ASP A 359 -13.68 -8.47 -11.33
N THR A 360 -13.97 -7.34 -11.97
CA THR A 360 -14.20 -7.27 -13.42
C THR A 360 -13.47 -6.08 -14.00
N GLU A 361 -12.75 -6.31 -15.08
CA GLU A 361 -12.06 -5.27 -15.87
C GLU A 361 -12.38 -5.43 -17.35
N LEU A 362 -12.65 -4.31 -17.98
CA LEU A 362 -12.78 -4.15 -19.43
C LEU A 362 -11.80 -3.07 -19.87
N SER A 363 -10.90 -3.39 -20.80
CA SER A 363 -9.88 -2.43 -21.26
C SER A 363 -9.57 -2.60 -22.75
N GLY A 364 -9.44 -1.48 -23.46
CA GLY A 364 -9.06 -1.46 -24.87
C GLY A 364 -9.84 -0.46 -25.69
N GLU A 365 -9.90 -0.72 -27.00
CA GLU A 365 -10.54 0.13 -28.00
C GLU A 365 -11.98 -0.32 -28.26
N LEU A 366 -12.94 0.57 -27.99
CA LEU A 366 -14.37 0.33 -28.24
C LEU A 366 -14.75 0.58 -29.70
N ALA A 367 -14.09 1.55 -30.32
CA ALA A 367 -14.20 1.91 -31.72
C ALA A 367 -12.95 2.71 -32.12
N PRO A 368 -12.63 2.88 -33.42
CA PRO A 368 -11.45 3.63 -33.86
C PRO A 368 -11.30 4.97 -33.14
N GLY A 369 -10.17 5.12 -32.43
CA GLY A 369 -9.87 6.30 -31.61
C GLY A 369 -10.61 6.41 -30.28
N TRP A 370 -11.45 5.45 -29.91
CA TRP A 370 -12.19 5.45 -28.64
C TRP A 370 -11.66 4.35 -27.70
N GLN A 371 -10.84 4.75 -26.74
CA GLN A 371 -10.26 3.87 -25.71
C GLN A 371 -11.08 3.93 -24.41
N ALA A 372 -11.21 2.81 -23.72
CA ALA A 372 -11.85 2.75 -22.42
C ALA A 372 -11.15 1.75 -21.49
N ILE A 373 -11.14 2.09 -20.20
CA ILE A 373 -10.80 1.19 -19.10
C ILE A 373 -11.94 1.30 -18.10
N VAL A 374 -12.54 0.16 -17.73
CA VAL A 374 -13.63 0.06 -16.77
C VAL A 374 -13.30 -1.05 -15.78
N GLY A 375 -13.32 -0.74 -14.50
CA GLY A 375 -13.12 -1.72 -13.43
C GLY A 375 -14.25 -1.69 -12.42
N TYR A 376 -14.70 -2.85 -11.96
CA TYR A 376 -15.65 -3.01 -10.89
C TYR A 376 -15.21 -4.07 -9.91
N THR A 377 -15.18 -3.71 -8.63
CA THR A 377 -14.88 -4.60 -7.52
C THR A 377 -16.04 -4.64 -6.54
N LEU A 378 -16.53 -5.84 -6.23
CA LEU A 378 -17.34 -6.12 -5.05
C LEU A 378 -16.46 -6.86 -4.04
N ASN A 379 -16.31 -6.30 -2.82
CA ASN A 379 -15.53 -6.93 -1.75
C ASN A 379 -16.39 -7.08 -0.49
N LEU A 380 -16.66 -8.32 -0.12
CA LEU A 380 -17.38 -8.70 1.09
C LEU A 380 -16.40 -9.40 2.03
N ASN A 381 -15.94 -8.69 3.07
CA ASN A 381 -15.02 -9.25 4.06
C ASN A 381 -15.67 -9.34 5.44
N LYS A 382 -15.31 -10.37 6.20
CA LYS A 382 -15.73 -10.60 7.57
C LYS A 382 -14.58 -11.19 8.37
N GLN A 383 -14.44 -10.73 9.60
CA GLN A 383 -13.53 -11.34 10.57
C GLN A 383 -14.30 -12.22 11.56
N ARG A 384 -13.65 -13.27 12.01
CA ARG A 384 -14.08 -14.14 13.09
C ARG A 384 -12.99 -14.16 14.12
N THR A 385 -13.33 -13.81 15.34
CA THR A 385 -12.36 -13.67 16.44
C THR A 385 -12.89 -14.44 17.64
N ALA A 386 -12.32 -15.62 17.89
CA ALA A 386 -12.68 -16.41 19.06
C ALA A 386 -12.38 -15.60 20.35
N GLY A 387 -13.39 -15.34 21.14
CA GLY A 387 -13.26 -14.59 22.41
C GLY A 387 -13.44 -13.07 22.30
N ASP A 388 -13.59 -12.51 21.10
CA ASP A 388 -13.90 -11.08 20.91
C ASP A 388 -15.26 -10.91 20.19
N SER A 389 -16.33 -10.99 20.97
CA SER A 389 -17.69 -10.81 20.46
C SER A 389 -17.96 -9.42 19.87
N ALA A 390 -17.12 -8.43 20.19
CA ALA A 390 -17.28 -7.06 19.69
C ALA A 390 -16.94 -6.94 18.19
N ASN A 391 -16.01 -7.76 17.70
CA ASN A 391 -15.53 -7.72 16.33
C ASN A 391 -15.98 -8.93 15.49
N ASP A 392 -16.48 -10.00 16.13
CA ASP A 392 -16.92 -11.20 15.42
C ASP A 392 -18.05 -10.90 14.43
N GLY A 393 -17.88 -11.40 13.20
CA GLY A 393 -18.82 -11.21 12.09
C GLY A 393 -18.79 -9.81 11.43
N LYS A 394 -18.02 -8.87 11.96
CA LYS A 394 -17.86 -7.53 11.35
C LYS A 394 -16.82 -7.52 10.25
N PRO A 395 -16.85 -6.54 9.33
CA PRO A 395 -15.77 -6.35 8.38
C PRO A 395 -14.43 -6.11 9.08
N MET A 396 -13.36 -6.72 8.56
CA MET A 396 -12.01 -6.46 9.06
C MET A 396 -11.55 -5.04 8.70
N SER A 397 -11.84 -4.59 7.49
CA SER A 397 -11.56 -3.24 7.04
C SER A 397 -12.86 -2.53 6.70
N THR A 398 -13.25 -1.59 7.54
CA THR A 398 -14.42 -0.74 7.33
C THR A 398 -14.13 0.49 6.48
N GLN A 399 -12.85 0.77 6.24
CA GLN A 399 -12.37 1.85 5.37
C GLN A 399 -12.32 1.43 3.90
N THR A 400 -12.33 0.13 3.61
CA THR A 400 -12.42 -0.40 2.25
C THR A 400 -13.89 -0.45 1.83
N PRO A 401 -14.30 0.23 0.75
CA PRO A 401 -15.68 0.23 0.29
C PRO A 401 -16.08 -1.17 -0.20
N LYS A 402 -17.35 -1.53 -0.03
CA LYS A 402 -17.91 -2.79 -0.56
C LYS A 402 -17.97 -2.79 -2.08
N HIS A 403 -18.34 -1.66 -2.66
CA HIS A 403 -18.45 -1.46 -4.10
C HIS A 403 -17.49 -0.37 -4.54
N LEU A 404 -16.65 -0.68 -5.52
CA LEU A 404 -15.76 0.26 -6.16
C LEU A 404 -15.90 0.13 -7.66
N PHE A 405 -16.33 1.21 -8.30
CA PHE A 405 -16.40 1.32 -9.75
C PHE A 405 -15.47 2.43 -10.23
N LYS A 406 -14.63 2.12 -11.19
CA LYS A 406 -13.71 3.06 -11.83
C LYS A 406 -13.85 2.94 -13.32
N PHE A 407 -13.90 4.06 -13.99
CA PHE A 407 -13.75 4.08 -15.44
C PHE A 407 -12.95 5.29 -15.87
N PHE A 408 -12.30 5.15 -17.01
CA PHE A 408 -11.69 6.24 -17.74
C PHE A 408 -11.81 5.95 -19.23
N THR A 409 -12.25 6.94 -19.99
CA THR A 409 -12.39 6.80 -21.44
C THR A 409 -11.78 8.01 -22.15
N THR A 410 -11.16 7.78 -23.30
CA THR A 410 -10.62 8.83 -24.16
C THR A 410 -11.11 8.66 -25.58
N TYR A 411 -11.35 9.76 -26.24
CA TYR A 411 -11.77 9.78 -27.63
C TYR A 411 -10.92 10.75 -28.44
N GLN A 412 -10.29 10.23 -29.49
CA GLN A 412 -9.59 11.02 -30.50
C GLN A 412 -10.63 11.62 -31.43
N LEU A 413 -10.74 12.95 -31.50
CA LEU A 413 -11.74 13.59 -32.34
C LEU A 413 -11.42 13.37 -33.83
N PRO A 414 -12.42 13.18 -34.67
CA PRO A 414 -12.19 12.92 -36.11
C PRO A 414 -12.05 14.20 -36.94
N GLY A 415 -11.57 14.03 -38.18
CA GLY A 415 -11.54 15.08 -39.22
C GLY A 415 -10.61 16.24 -38.82
N GLU A 416 -11.08 17.47 -39.00
CA GLU A 416 -10.30 18.68 -38.68
C GLU A 416 -9.88 18.80 -37.21
N LEU A 417 -10.52 18.06 -36.34
CA LEU A 417 -10.21 18.01 -34.90
C LEU A 417 -9.30 16.83 -34.50
N GLU A 418 -8.72 16.10 -35.45
CA GLU A 418 -7.87 14.92 -35.18
C GLU A 418 -6.66 15.18 -34.26
N ARG A 419 -6.29 16.45 -34.06
CA ARG A 419 -5.23 16.86 -33.13
C ARG A 419 -5.70 16.89 -31.66
N TRP A 420 -7.02 16.78 -31.44
CA TRP A 420 -7.60 16.83 -30.09
C TRP A 420 -8.01 15.45 -29.61
N LYS A 421 -7.62 15.13 -28.39
CA LYS A 421 -8.12 13.97 -27.65
C LYS A 421 -8.79 14.47 -26.38
N VAL A 422 -9.97 13.97 -26.09
CA VAL A 422 -10.72 14.29 -24.87
C VAL A 422 -10.88 13.03 -24.03
N GLY A 423 -10.91 13.21 -22.72
CA GLY A 423 -11.10 12.10 -21.81
C GLY A 423 -11.96 12.47 -20.61
N LEU A 424 -12.68 11.48 -20.11
CA LEU A 424 -13.53 11.58 -18.93
C LEU A 424 -13.43 10.29 -18.13
N GLY A 425 -13.39 10.40 -16.81
CA GLY A 425 -13.41 9.25 -15.93
C GLY A 425 -14.01 9.56 -14.58
N ALA A 426 -14.35 8.51 -13.85
CA ALA A 426 -14.81 8.63 -12.48
C ALA A 426 -14.36 7.47 -11.61
N THR A 427 -14.17 7.76 -10.33
CA THR A 427 -14.09 6.78 -9.25
C THR A 427 -15.36 6.92 -8.42
N ILE A 428 -16.15 5.86 -8.32
CA ILE A 428 -17.40 5.79 -7.60
C ILE A 428 -17.29 4.70 -6.56
N GLN A 429 -17.56 5.01 -5.31
CA GLN A 429 -17.47 4.02 -4.23
C GLN A 429 -18.66 4.08 -3.29
N SER A 430 -18.95 2.95 -2.66
CA SER A 430 -19.91 2.89 -1.55
C SER A 430 -19.34 3.57 -0.30
N ASP A 431 -20.16 3.61 0.75
CA ASP A 431 -19.78 4.09 2.07
C ASP A 431 -18.53 3.37 2.63
N SER A 432 -17.81 4.10 3.46
CA SER A 432 -16.76 3.60 4.34
C SER A 432 -16.92 4.22 5.72
N TYR A 433 -16.46 3.53 6.76
CA TYR A 433 -16.62 4.01 8.12
C TYR A 433 -15.50 3.51 9.05
N LYS A 434 -15.41 4.12 10.23
CA LYS A 434 -14.58 3.68 11.33
C LYS A 434 -15.41 3.66 12.62
N SER A 435 -15.50 2.50 13.25
CA SER A 435 -16.11 2.34 14.57
C SER A 435 -15.07 2.50 15.68
N GLY A 436 -15.49 2.98 16.82
CA GLY A 436 -14.67 3.16 18.02
C GLY A 436 -15.53 3.53 19.22
N PHE A 437 -14.91 4.16 20.21
CA PHE A 437 -15.57 4.63 21.42
C PHE A 437 -15.31 6.12 21.63
N VAL A 438 -16.30 6.84 22.09
CA VAL A 438 -16.24 8.26 22.47
C VAL A 438 -16.69 8.43 23.91
N GLN A 439 -16.28 9.52 24.53
CA GLN A 439 -16.71 9.92 25.87
C GLN A 439 -17.18 11.36 25.82
N HIS A 440 -18.32 11.62 26.42
CA HIS A 440 -18.89 12.96 26.55
C HIS A 440 -18.45 13.59 27.87
N ARG A 441 -18.24 14.91 27.85
CA ARG A 441 -17.98 15.65 29.07
C ARG A 441 -19.31 15.94 29.76
N LEU A 442 -19.42 15.49 31.02
CA LEU A 442 -20.58 15.73 31.85
C LEU A 442 -20.57 17.15 32.46
N PRO A 443 -21.73 17.67 32.94
CA PRO A 443 -21.81 19.00 33.54
C PRO A 443 -20.88 19.22 34.75
N ASP A 444 -20.53 18.16 35.45
CA ASP A 444 -19.61 18.18 36.59
C ASP A 444 -18.13 18.18 36.18
N GLY A 445 -17.86 18.17 34.87
CA GLY A 445 -16.52 18.15 34.31
C GLY A 445 -15.89 16.76 34.15
N SER A 446 -16.52 15.71 34.66
CA SER A 446 -16.09 14.32 34.45
C SER A 446 -16.36 13.85 33.01
N LEU A 447 -15.80 12.68 32.66
CA LEU A 447 -16.12 12.03 31.36
C LEU A 447 -17.20 10.97 31.60
N SER A 448 -18.12 10.83 30.64
CA SER A 448 -19.09 9.73 30.60
C SER A 448 -18.38 8.37 30.47
N SER A 449 -19.13 7.30 30.68
CA SER A 449 -18.72 5.99 30.16
C SER A 449 -18.44 6.07 28.65
N ALA A 450 -17.56 5.18 28.17
CA ALA A 450 -17.28 5.09 26.75
C ALA A 450 -18.51 4.58 25.99
N GLU A 451 -18.94 5.32 24.98
CA GLU A 451 -20.06 4.98 24.10
C GLU A 451 -19.54 4.63 22.71
N ALA A 452 -20.14 3.63 22.08
CA ALA A 452 -19.76 3.21 20.74
C ALA A 452 -20.16 4.28 19.70
N TYR A 453 -19.29 4.57 18.76
CA TYR A 453 -19.55 5.45 17.61
C TYR A 453 -19.20 4.79 16.28
N SER A 454 -19.74 5.34 15.20
CA SER A 454 -19.31 5.05 13.84
C SER A 454 -19.15 6.37 13.07
N PHE A 455 -17.93 6.68 12.62
CA PHE A 455 -17.68 7.79 11.69
C PHE A 455 -17.84 7.26 10.28
N GLU A 456 -18.76 7.85 9.52
CA GLU A 456 -19.11 7.40 8.20
C GLU A 456 -18.73 8.44 7.15
N GLN A 457 -18.09 7.97 6.07
CA GLN A 457 -18.04 8.66 4.79
C GLN A 457 -19.04 8.00 3.86
N SER A 458 -20.14 8.69 3.59
CA SER A 458 -21.14 8.22 2.61
C SER A 458 -20.53 8.02 1.24
N GLY A 459 -21.09 7.11 0.47
CA GLY A 459 -20.67 6.85 -0.90
C GLY A 459 -20.55 8.12 -1.74
N TYR A 460 -19.56 8.17 -2.62
CA TYR A 460 -19.27 9.35 -3.44
C TYR A 460 -18.72 8.99 -4.82
N ALA A 461 -18.76 9.99 -5.71
CA ALA A 461 -18.14 9.95 -7.01
C ALA A 461 -17.17 11.12 -7.19
N VAL A 462 -15.96 10.83 -7.67
CA VAL A 462 -14.96 11.84 -8.06
C VAL A 462 -14.73 11.72 -9.56
N TRP A 463 -14.93 12.83 -10.27
CA TRP A 463 -14.82 12.89 -11.72
C TRP A 463 -13.54 13.57 -12.13
N ASN A 464 -12.92 13.06 -13.20
CA ASN A 464 -11.69 13.59 -13.77
C ASN A 464 -11.88 13.78 -15.27
N SER A 465 -11.22 14.75 -15.85
CA SER A 465 -11.22 14.96 -17.29
C SER A 465 -9.83 15.26 -17.83
N LEU A 466 -9.66 15.02 -19.11
CA LEU A 466 -8.44 15.22 -19.87
C LEU A 466 -8.78 15.91 -21.19
N VAL A 467 -7.96 16.89 -21.56
CA VAL A 467 -7.91 17.43 -22.91
C VAL A 467 -6.46 17.44 -23.36
N GLU A 468 -6.18 16.78 -24.47
CA GLU A 468 -4.87 16.70 -25.09
C GLU A 468 -4.92 17.32 -26.48
N TYR A 469 -3.87 18.07 -26.82
CA TYR A 469 -3.70 18.67 -28.14
C TYR A 469 -2.31 18.35 -28.70
N LYS A 470 -2.29 17.71 -29.86
CA LYS A 470 -1.08 17.43 -30.62
C LYS A 470 -0.68 18.68 -31.41
N ILE A 471 0.31 19.42 -30.88
CA ILE A 471 0.79 20.68 -31.48
C ILE A 471 1.42 20.39 -32.84
N ASP A 472 2.33 19.42 -32.88
CA ASP A 472 2.98 18.92 -34.07
C ASP A 472 3.41 17.45 -33.91
N GLN A 473 4.31 16.94 -34.77
CA GLN A 473 4.79 15.56 -34.68
C GLN A 473 5.71 15.30 -33.46
N HIS A 474 6.22 16.35 -32.83
CA HIS A 474 7.15 16.26 -31.68
C HIS A 474 6.51 16.68 -30.37
N TRP A 475 5.55 17.60 -30.40
CA TRP A 475 5.02 18.21 -29.19
C TRP A 475 3.53 17.92 -28.95
N THR A 476 3.22 17.57 -27.73
CA THR A 476 1.83 17.37 -27.27
C THR A 476 1.63 18.12 -25.96
N ALA A 477 0.56 18.91 -25.87
CA ALA A 477 0.12 19.57 -24.64
C ALA A 477 -1.13 18.86 -24.09
N GLN A 478 -1.17 18.64 -22.76
CA GLN A 478 -2.27 17.97 -22.10
C GLN A 478 -2.68 18.73 -20.85
N VAL A 479 -3.97 18.93 -20.65
CA VAL A 479 -4.55 19.48 -19.43
C VAL A 479 -5.41 18.39 -18.78
N ASN A 480 -5.10 18.08 -17.51
CA ASN A 480 -5.92 17.22 -16.68
C ASN A 480 -6.67 18.09 -15.66
N ALA A 481 -7.94 17.85 -15.46
CA ALA A 481 -8.73 18.38 -14.36
C ALA A 481 -9.15 17.23 -13.45
N ASN A 482 -8.62 17.20 -12.23
CA ASN A 482 -8.96 16.20 -11.23
C ASN A 482 -10.01 16.75 -10.28
N ASN A 483 -10.93 15.88 -9.79
CA ASN A 483 -12.07 16.26 -8.99
C ASN A 483 -12.86 17.41 -9.65
N LEU A 484 -13.27 17.20 -10.89
CA LEU A 484 -13.84 18.20 -11.80
C LEU A 484 -14.98 19.01 -11.16
N PHE A 485 -15.82 18.37 -10.35
CA PHE A 485 -16.96 18.98 -9.69
C PHE A 485 -16.68 19.48 -8.27
N ASP A 486 -15.41 19.49 -7.87
CA ASP A 486 -14.94 19.91 -6.54
C ASP A 486 -15.67 19.22 -5.37
N LYS A 487 -15.90 17.92 -5.51
CA LYS A 487 -16.53 17.12 -4.46
C LYS A 487 -15.69 17.16 -3.18
N THR A 488 -16.30 17.54 -2.07
CA THR A 488 -15.69 17.41 -0.74
C THR A 488 -16.05 16.03 -0.17
N TYR A 489 -15.03 15.30 0.29
CA TYR A 489 -15.16 13.97 0.86
C TYR A 489 -13.96 13.66 1.75
N TYR A 490 -14.12 12.76 2.69
CA TYR A 490 -12.99 12.16 3.37
C TYR A 490 -12.46 10.99 2.53
N GLN A 491 -11.18 11.07 2.16
CA GLN A 491 -10.47 9.96 1.54
C GLN A 491 -10.22 8.84 2.55
N THR A 492 -10.00 9.22 3.80
CA THR A 492 -9.82 8.29 4.91
C THR A 492 -10.56 8.81 6.13
N VAL A 493 -11.35 7.96 6.78
CA VAL A 493 -11.94 8.19 8.10
C VAL A 493 -11.29 7.26 9.10
N ASN A 494 -10.95 7.78 10.29
CA ASN A 494 -10.31 7.01 11.34
C ASN A 494 -10.82 7.44 12.72
N SER A 495 -9.97 7.37 13.76
CA SER A 495 -10.36 7.68 15.14
C SER A 495 -10.56 9.19 15.38
N SER A 496 -11.08 9.52 16.57
CA SER A 496 -11.11 10.90 17.06
C SER A 496 -9.70 11.48 17.25
N ASP A 497 -8.69 10.65 17.46
CA ASP A 497 -7.31 11.08 17.69
C ASP A 497 -6.52 11.39 16.40
N GLY A 498 -7.11 11.21 15.23
CA GLY A 498 -6.50 11.51 13.94
C GLY A 498 -6.76 10.47 12.87
N GLY A 499 -6.08 10.62 11.73
CA GLY A 499 -6.21 9.75 10.55
C GLY A 499 -7.39 10.10 9.65
N ASN A 500 -8.02 11.25 9.88
CA ASN A 500 -9.10 11.72 9.02
C ASN A 500 -8.50 12.68 7.97
N TRP A 501 -8.61 12.31 6.69
CA TRP A 501 -8.02 13.07 5.60
C TRP A 501 -9.05 13.42 4.55
N TYR A 502 -9.16 14.69 4.22
CA TYR A 502 -9.94 15.11 3.06
C TYR A 502 -9.28 14.63 1.76
N GLY A 503 -10.11 14.30 0.78
CA GLY A 503 -9.67 14.12 -0.60
C GLY A 503 -9.25 15.45 -1.23
N ALA A 504 -8.34 15.38 -2.20
CA ALA A 504 -7.85 16.57 -2.89
C ALA A 504 -9.01 17.36 -3.55
N PRO A 505 -9.03 18.70 -3.42
CA PRO A 505 -9.95 19.54 -4.14
C PRO A 505 -9.71 19.49 -5.64
N ARG A 506 -10.60 20.13 -6.41
CA ARG A 506 -10.38 20.31 -7.84
C ARG A 506 -9.00 20.93 -8.09
N ASN A 507 -8.25 20.30 -8.98
CA ASN A 507 -6.94 20.78 -9.37
C ASN A 507 -6.70 20.54 -10.86
N TYR A 508 -5.78 21.30 -11.42
CA TYR A 508 -5.43 21.23 -12.83
C TYR A 508 -3.94 20.95 -12.97
N MET A 509 -3.60 20.13 -13.94
CA MET A 509 -2.20 19.83 -14.29
C MET A 509 -2.00 20.03 -15.78
N LEU A 510 -1.07 20.90 -16.15
CA LEU A 510 -0.61 21.06 -17.52
C LEU A 510 0.64 20.21 -17.72
N THR A 511 0.64 19.39 -18.77
CA THR A 511 1.78 18.57 -19.19
C THR A 511 2.15 18.95 -20.62
N LEU A 512 3.42 19.24 -20.86
CA LEU A 512 4.00 19.38 -22.19
C LEU A 512 4.96 18.21 -22.42
N ARG A 513 4.71 17.43 -23.47
CA ARG A 513 5.53 16.27 -23.84
C ARG A 513 6.24 16.55 -25.16
N GLY A 514 7.55 16.37 -25.20
CA GLY A 514 8.38 16.40 -26.41
C GLY A 514 8.92 15.01 -26.70
N THR A 515 8.90 14.62 -27.98
CA THR A 515 9.47 13.34 -28.48
C THR A 515 10.36 13.67 -29.69
N TYR A 516 11.62 13.25 -29.67
CA TYR A 516 12.64 13.54 -30.68
C TYR A 516 13.19 12.26 -31.31
#